data_fec2811a30dbff4cefa5ec7fdd681f40
#
_entry.id   fec2811a30dbff4cefa5ec7fdd681f40
#
_cell.length_a   1.000
_cell.length_b   1.000
_cell.length_c   1.000
_cell.angle_alpha   90.00
_cell.angle_beta   90.00
_cell.angle_gamma   90.00
#
_symmetry.space_group_name_H-M   'P 1'
#
loop_
_entity.id
_entity.type
_entity.pdbx_description
1 polymer ?
#
loop_
_entity_poly.entity_id
_entity_poly.type
_entity_poly.pdbx_seq_one_letter_code
_entity_poly.pdbx_strand_id
1 'polypeptide(L)'
;ETALRAKIENTLCLEYPADKLEILVASDGSTDATDDIVREFEPRGVRLFRQEGRVGKTETHNNAVARANGEIVLFSDATTEYEPDVLRKLLPAFADESVGCVAGRLIYVDKASSNVGKGARSYWNYETFIKSAESKACSLIGASGCLYAVRKAAYQPMYAEACSDFLVCTMLYRQGLRSVFEPSAVCFEDTNHRPSDEMRMRVRVISQTYTDLWRNIDMMNPLQSGFFAVELISHKVLRYAVPLLLFALLISNILLARESVVFSIILAAQVFFYLLALAGWVLERIGVRLKFLVIPLYFVLANLASVIA
;
A
#
# COMPACT_ATOMS: atom_id res chain seq x y z
N GLU A 1 -19.82 4.34 -4.96
CA GLU A 1 -20.91 5.01 -4.22
C GLU A 1 -21.19 4.35 -2.87
N THR A 2 -21.20 3.01 -2.76
CA THR A 2 -21.64 2.28 -1.54
C THR A 2 -20.88 2.63 -0.27
N ALA A 3 -19.57 2.89 -0.34
CA ALA A 3 -18.74 3.24 0.82
C ALA A 3 -18.62 4.76 1.06
N LEU A 4 -18.93 5.57 0.04
CA LEU A 4 -18.57 6.99 0.05
C LEU A 4 -19.31 7.79 1.13
N ARG A 5 -20.61 7.54 1.32
CA ARG A 5 -21.41 8.22 2.34
C ARG A 5 -20.83 8.00 3.74
N ALA A 6 -20.58 6.72 4.08
CA ALA A 6 -19.96 6.37 5.36
C ALA A 6 -18.57 7.00 5.52
N LYS A 7 -17.77 7.04 4.44
CA LYS A 7 -16.45 7.69 4.43
C LYS A 7 -16.54 9.19 4.73
N ILE A 8 -17.46 9.91 4.09
CA ILE A 8 -17.65 11.36 4.33
C ILE A 8 -18.09 11.58 5.78
N GLU A 9 -19.05 10.81 6.27
CA GLU A 9 -19.52 10.91 7.66
C GLU A 9 -18.39 10.63 8.66
N ASN A 10 -17.60 9.58 8.45
CA ASN A 10 -16.41 9.29 9.25
C ASN A 10 -15.42 10.46 9.25
N THR A 11 -15.17 11.07 8.07
CA THR A 11 -14.24 12.19 7.96
C THR A 11 -14.77 13.46 8.64
N LEU A 12 -16.07 13.71 8.61
CA LEU A 12 -16.71 14.83 9.31
C LEU A 12 -16.72 14.67 10.84
N CYS A 13 -16.55 13.45 11.35
CA CYS A 13 -16.45 13.14 12.78
C CYS A 13 -15.02 13.20 13.32
N LEU A 14 -14.02 13.61 12.52
CA LEU A 14 -12.64 13.71 12.99
C LEU A 14 -12.49 14.80 14.05
N GLU A 15 -11.74 14.50 15.12
CA GLU A 15 -11.40 15.42 16.20
C GLU A 15 -10.34 16.43 15.77
N TYR A 16 -10.74 17.36 14.89
CA TYR A 16 -9.88 18.43 14.38
C TYR A 16 -10.71 19.72 14.21
N PRO A 17 -10.12 20.92 14.43
CA PRO A 17 -10.85 22.18 14.25
C PRO A 17 -11.42 22.31 12.84
N ALA A 18 -12.74 22.52 12.73
CA ALA A 18 -13.44 22.54 11.45
C ALA A 18 -12.98 23.68 10.54
N ASP A 19 -12.55 24.81 11.12
CA ASP A 19 -11.99 25.97 10.40
C ASP A 19 -10.59 25.70 9.82
N LYS A 20 -9.94 24.60 10.23
CA LYS A 20 -8.61 24.17 9.77
C LYS A 20 -8.65 22.88 8.93
N LEU A 21 -9.85 22.34 8.68
CA LEU A 21 -10.04 21.09 7.94
C LEU A 21 -10.80 21.37 6.65
N GLU A 22 -10.16 21.17 5.51
CA GLU A 22 -10.81 21.10 4.21
C GLU A 22 -11.03 19.64 3.81
N ILE A 23 -12.26 19.31 3.41
CA ILE A 23 -12.61 17.98 2.88
C ILE A 23 -12.89 18.12 1.39
N LEU A 24 -11.99 17.55 0.56
CA LEU A 24 -12.08 17.57 -0.89
C LEU A 24 -12.25 16.14 -1.41
N VAL A 25 -13.40 15.84 -1.98
CA VAL A 25 -13.64 14.55 -2.66
C VAL A 25 -13.30 14.70 -4.13
N ALA A 26 -12.31 13.94 -4.58
CA ALA A 26 -11.86 13.92 -5.96
C ALA A 26 -12.49 12.72 -6.70
N SER A 27 -13.36 13.01 -7.67
CA SER A 27 -14.07 12.02 -8.50
C SER A 27 -13.40 11.89 -9.86
N ASP A 28 -12.84 10.71 -10.18
CA ASP A 28 -12.18 10.39 -11.45
C ASP A 28 -13.21 9.96 -12.51
N GLY A 29 -14.06 10.91 -12.92
CA GLY A 29 -15.08 10.70 -13.94
C GLY A 29 -16.08 9.61 -13.57
N SER A 30 -16.51 9.54 -12.31
CA SER A 30 -17.52 8.57 -11.86
C SER A 30 -18.84 8.71 -12.64
N THR A 31 -19.46 7.58 -12.95
CA THR A 31 -20.72 7.52 -13.72
C THR A 31 -21.89 6.98 -12.89
N ASP A 32 -21.66 6.71 -11.62
CA ASP A 32 -22.65 6.31 -10.62
C ASP A 32 -23.08 7.52 -9.76
N ALA A 33 -23.80 7.29 -8.67
CA ALA A 33 -24.28 8.34 -7.78
C ALA A 33 -23.17 9.01 -6.92
N THR A 34 -21.89 8.76 -7.20
CA THR A 34 -20.76 9.32 -6.41
C THR A 34 -20.86 10.85 -6.26
N ASP A 35 -21.03 11.57 -7.36
CA ASP A 35 -21.02 13.02 -7.34
C ASP A 35 -22.27 13.59 -6.63
N ASP A 36 -23.43 12.97 -6.80
CA ASP A 36 -24.67 13.39 -6.16
C ASP A 36 -24.59 13.17 -4.63
N ILE A 37 -24.01 12.07 -4.20
CA ILE A 37 -23.74 11.83 -2.77
C ILE A 37 -22.85 12.94 -2.20
N VAL A 38 -21.79 13.35 -2.89
CA VAL A 38 -20.91 14.41 -2.38
C VAL A 38 -21.65 15.73 -2.26
N ARG A 39 -22.47 16.10 -3.26
CA ARG A 39 -23.28 17.34 -3.24
C ARG A 39 -24.24 17.43 -2.06
N GLU A 40 -24.77 16.30 -1.57
CA GLU A 40 -25.59 16.29 -0.35
C GLU A 40 -24.83 16.79 0.88
N PHE A 41 -23.49 16.66 0.89
CA PHE A 41 -22.63 17.10 2.00
C PHE A 41 -22.00 18.49 1.79
N GLU A 42 -22.21 19.14 0.67
CA GLU A 42 -21.71 20.51 0.42
C GLU A 42 -22.16 21.51 1.51
N PRO A 43 -23.41 21.47 2.02
CA PRO A 43 -23.81 22.34 3.14
C PRO A 43 -23.04 22.12 4.43
N ARG A 44 -22.34 20.97 4.55
CA ARG A 44 -21.48 20.60 5.68
C ARG A 44 -20.00 20.88 5.42
N GLY A 45 -19.66 21.60 4.34
CA GLY A 45 -18.31 22.01 4.01
C GLY A 45 -17.49 20.99 3.19
N VAL A 46 -18.13 19.94 2.68
CA VAL A 46 -17.46 18.99 1.76
C VAL A 46 -17.46 19.57 0.35
N ARG A 47 -16.30 19.54 -0.31
CA ARG A 47 -16.15 20.04 -1.68
C ARG A 47 -16.00 18.89 -2.67
N LEU A 48 -16.69 18.97 -3.80
CA LEU A 48 -16.50 18.07 -4.93
C LEU A 48 -15.48 18.66 -5.91
N PHE A 49 -14.46 17.88 -6.24
CA PHE A 49 -13.66 18.08 -7.45
C PHE A 49 -13.97 16.94 -8.42
N ARG A 50 -14.62 17.24 -9.53
CA ARG A 50 -14.87 16.28 -10.61
C ARG A 50 -13.82 16.42 -11.69
N GLN A 51 -13.11 15.33 -11.95
CA GLN A 51 -12.20 15.21 -13.08
C GLN A 51 -12.99 14.99 -14.37
N GLU A 52 -12.66 15.69 -15.45
CA GLU A 52 -13.21 15.42 -16.77
C GLU A 52 -12.61 14.13 -17.34
N GLY A 53 -13.46 13.15 -17.58
CA GLY A 53 -13.06 11.81 -18.02
C GLY A 53 -12.38 10.99 -16.91
N ARG A 54 -11.90 9.78 -17.27
CA ARG A 54 -11.13 8.91 -16.40
C ARG A 54 -9.65 9.04 -16.74
N VAL A 55 -8.89 9.68 -15.88
CA VAL A 55 -7.45 9.93 -16.06
C VAL A 55 -6.58 9.08 -15.12
N GLY A 56 -7.21 8.38 -14.18
CA GLY A 56 -6.57 7.54 -13.18
C GLY A 56 -6.30 8.25 -11.86
N LYS A 57 -6.08 7.43 -10.81
CA LYS A 57 -5.94 7.90 -9.42
C LYS A 57 -4.86 8.96 -9.26
N THR A 58 -3.68 8.72 -9.81
CA THR A 58 -2.52 9.60 -9.60
C THR A 58 -2.71 10.95 -10.25
N GLU A 59 -3.21 10.99 -11.47
CA GLU A 59 -3.49 12.27 -12.16
C GLU A 59 -4.64 13.04 -11.47
N THR A 60 -5.66 12.32 -11.00
CA THR A 60 -6.73 12.92 -10.20
C THR A 60 -6.21 13.51 -8.89
N HIS A 61 -5.27 12.83 -8.22
CA HIS A 61 -4.57 13.36 -7.04
C HIS A 61 -3.78 14.64 -7.38
N ASN A 62 -2.98 14.66 -8.47
CA ASN A 62 -2.24 15.85 -8.90
C ASN A 62 -3.17 17.06 -9.04
N ASN A 63 -4.28 16.87 -9.74
CA ASN A 63 -5.26 17.91 -10.01
C ASN A 63 -6.02 18.35 -8.75
N ALA A 64 -6.28 17.43 -7.81
CA ALA A 64 -6.91 17.74 -6.53
C ALA A 64 -5.98 18.54 -5.62
N VAL A 65 -4.70 18.15 -5.52
CA VAL A 65 -3.70 18.87 -4.72
C VAL A 65 -3.52 20.31 -5.17
N ALA A 66 -3.54 20.55 -6.50
CA ALA A 66 -3.48 21.90 -7.04
C ALA A 66 -4.65 22.80 -6.57
N ARG A 67 -5.81 22.20 -6.26
CA ARG A 67 -7.06 22.88 -5.83
C ARG A 67 -7.27 22.90 -4.31
N ALA A 68 -6.52 22.11 -3.57
CA ALA A 68 -6.56 22.10 -2.11
C ALA A 68 -5.97 23.40 -1.56
N ASN A 69 -6.50 23.91 -0.44
CA ASN A 69 -6.00 25.14 0.21
C ASN A 69 -5.08 24.85 1.39
N GLY A 70 -5.17 23.66 1.99
CA GLY A 70 -4.38 23.28 3.18
C GLY A 70 -2.87 23.22 2.92
N GLU A 71 -2.09 23.52 3.93
CA GLU A 71 -0.61 23.38 3.91
C GLU A 71 -0.16 21.92 3.90
N ILE A 72 -0.96 21.06 4.52
CA ILE A 72 -0.77 19.60 4.55
C ILE A 72 -1.94 18.95 3.82
N VAL A 73 -1.65 18.06 2.89
CA VAL A 73 -2.66 17.30 2.14
C VAL A 73 -2.63 15.85 2.60
N LEU A 74 -3.76 15.38 3.15
CA LEU A 74 -3.94 13.99 3.53
C LEU A 74 -4.67 13.25 2.40
N PHE A 75 -4.08 12.14 1.96
CA PHE A 75 -4.65 11.25 0.96
C PHE A 75 -5.38 10.08 1.62
N SER A 76 -6.53 9.73 1.08
CA SER A 76 -7.40 8.68 1.59
C SER A 76 -8.13 7.96 0.49
N ASP A 77 -8.28 6.66 0.62
CA ASP A 77 -9.19 5.90 -0.22
C ASP A 77 -10.65 6.00 0.28
N ALA A 78 -11.61 5.85 -0.63
CA ALA A 78 -13.03 5.97 -0.30
C ALA A 78 -13.56 4.86 0.61
N THR A 79 -12.82 3.76 0.76
CA THR A 79 -13.18 2.60 1.58
C THR A 79 -12.55 2.60 2.97
N THR A 80 -11.67 3.57 3.24
CA THR A 80 -10.90 3.65 4.48
C THR A 80 -11.68 4.34 5.59
N GLU A 81 -11.75 3.75 6.78
CA GLU A 81 -12.28 4.36 7.99
C GLU A 81 -11.14 4.84 8.90
N TYR A 82 -11.28 6.00 9.52
CA TYR A 82 -10.30 6.61 10.42
C TYR A 82 -10.73 6.54 11.87
N GLU A 83 -9.76 6.37 12.78
CA GLU A 83 -9.99 6.73 14.19
C GLU A 83 -10.25 8.24 14.29
N PRO A 84 -11.15 8.68 15.22
CA PRO A 84 -11.51 10.11 15.33
C PRO A 84 -10.32 11.03 15.56
N ASP A 85 -9.29 10.59 16.28
CA ASP A 85 -8.09 11.35 16.64
C ASP A 85 -6.91 11.20 15.66
N VAL A 86 -7.12 10.58 14.50
CA VAL A 86 -6.07 10.26 13.52
C VAL A 86 -5.24 11.48 13.11
N LEU A 87 -5.88 12.64 12.89
CA LEU A 87 -5.16 13.87 12.52
C LEU A 87 -4.31 14.41 13.68
N ARG A 88 -4.80 14.32 14.91
CA ARG A 88 -4.06 14.76 16.11
C ARG A 88 -2.81 13.91 16.35
N LYS A 89 -2.82 12.65 15.92
CA LYS A 89 -1.68 11.74 16.00
C LYS A 89 -0.70 11.95 14.85
N LEU A 90 -1.20 12.16 13.64
CA LEU A 90 -0.40 12.21 12.43
C LEU A 90 0.31 13.55 12.21
N LEU A 91 -0.38 14.68 12.44
CA LEU A 91 0.11 16.01 12.08
C LEU A 91 1.28 16.53 12.93
N PRO A 92 1.45 16.18 14.22
CA PRO A 92 2.57 16.67 15.02
C PRO A 92 3.96 16.35 14.45
N ALA A 93 4.10 15.26 13.68
CA ALA A 93 5.37 14.92 13.03
C ALA A 93 5.85 15.99 12.03
N PHE A 94 4.94 16.81 11.49
CA PHE A 94 5.29 17.92 10.62
C PHE A 94 5.87 19.15 11.35
N ALA A 95 5.97 19.13 12.67
CA ALA A 95 6.73 20.15 13.40
C ALA A 95 8.23 20.09 13.07
N ASP A 96 8.73 18.92 12.65
CA ASP A 96 10.05 18.77 12.05
C ASP A 96 9.99 19.18 10.57
N GLU A 97 10.71 20.24 10.22
CA GLU A 97 10.77 20.76 8.84
C GLU A 97 11.39 19.77 7.85
N SER A 98 12.20 18.83 8.31
CA SER A 98 12.76 17.76 7.47
C SER A 98 11.73 16.70 7.07
N VAL A 99 10.56 16.67 7.72
CA VAL A 99 9.50 15.71 7.40
C VAL A 99 8.62 16.25 6.29
N GLY A 100 8.63 15.58 5.15
CA GLY A 100 7.80 15.88 3.97
C GLY A 100 6.53 15.04 3.87
N CYS A 101 6.57 13.81 4.42
CA CYS A 101 5.43 12.88 4.43
C CYS A 101 5.30 12.16 5.77
N VAL A 102 4.06 11.92 6.20
CA VAL A 102 3.75 11.08 7.35
C VAL A 102 2.74 10.04 6.92
N ALA A 103 3.06 8.75 7.06
CA ALA A 103 2.16 7.65 6.78
C ALA A 103 1.65 7.05 8.10
N GLY A 104 0.35 6.79 8.17
CA GLY A 104 -0.27 6.12 9.30
C GLY A 104 -0.33 4.60 9.14
N ARG A 105 -0.87 3.95 10.16
CA ARG A 105 -1.02 2.50 10.27
C ARG A 105 -2.34 2.03 9.70
N LEU A 106 -2.29 1.16 8.70
CA LEU A 106 -3.44 0.43 8.22
C LEU A 106 -3.66 -0.85 9.03
N ILE A 107 -4.89 -1.07 9.47
CA ILE A 107 -5.36 -2.32 10.07
C ILE A 107 -6.43 -2.91 9.19
N TYR A 108 -6.17 -4.07 8.61
CA TYR A 108 -7.18 -4.80 7.87
C TYR A 108 -8.21 -5.48 8.78
N VAL A 109 -9.48 -5.23 8.48
CA VAL A 109 -10.64 -5.89 9.11
C VAL A 109 -11.13 -6.96 8.15
N ASP A 110 -11.03 -8.22 8.53
CA ASP A 110 -11.51 -9.36 7.71
C ASP A 110 -12.93 -9.75 8.15
N LYS A 111 -13.93 -9.07 7.61
CA LYS A 111 -15.36 -9.32 7.92
C LYS A 111 -15.82 -10.70 7.46
N ALA A 112 -15.20 -11.27 6.42
CA ALA A 112 -15.56 -12.58 5.87
C ALA A 112 -14.78 -13.75 6.49
N SER A 113 -13.79 -13.48 7.35
CA SER A 113 -12.91 -14.49 7.96
C SER A 113 -12.27 -15.44 6.92
N SER A 114 -11.88 -14.92 5.75
CA SER A 114 -11.27 -15.69 4.67
C SER A 114 -9.80 -16.04 4.97
N ASN A 115 -9.26 -17.09 4.32
CA ASN A 115 -7.82 -17.38 4.45
C ASN A 115 -6.97 -16.30 3.78
N VAL A 116 -7.45 -15.73 2.67
CA VAL A 116 -6.79 -14.61 1.97
C VAL A 116 -6.77 -13.36 2.86
N GLY A 117 -7.90 -13.02 3.50
CA GLY A 117 -7.97 -11.91 4.45
C GLY A 117 -7.06 -12.08 5.66
N LYS A 118 -6.98 -13.30 6.22
CA LYS A 118 -6.02 -13.60 7.31
C LYS A 118 -4.57 -13.48 6.85
N GLY A 119 -4.26 -13.95 5.64
CA GLY A 119 -2.94 -13.82 5.02
C GLY A 119 -2.57 -12.36 4.80
N ALA A 120 -3.49 -11.56 4.25
CA ALA A 120 -3.32 -10.12 4.06
C ALA A 120 -3.03 -9.41 5.39
N ARG A 121 -3.81 -9.72 6.44
CA ARG A 121 -3.62 -9.16 7.78
C ARG A 121 -2.26 -9.51 8.38
N SER A 122 -1.82 -10.77 8.26
CA SER A 122 -0.50 -11.21 8.75
C SER A 122 0.63 -10.52 7.98
N TYR A 123 0.51 -10.42 6.66
CA TYR A 123 1.46 -9.71 5.81
C TYR A 123 1.54 -8.22 6.21
N TRP A 124 0.43 -7.57 6.49
CA TRP A 124 0.39 -6.16 6.83
C TRP A 124 0.97 -5.85 8.22
N ASN A 125 0.87 -6.78 9.16
CA ASN A 125 1.59 -6.66 10.43
C ASN A 125 3.13 -6.68 10.22
N TYR A 126 3.61 -7.51 9.31
CA TYR A 126 5.02 -7.53 8.91
C TYR A 126 5.42 -6.23 8.19
N GLU A 127 4.60 -5.71 7.27
CA GLU A 127 4.81 -4.40 6.62
C GLU A 127 4.88 -3.26 7.63
N THR A 128 4.01 -3.26 8.63
CA THR A 128 4.01 -2.27 9.72
C THR A 128 5.33 -2.27 10.49
N PHE A 129 5.86 -3.48 10.78
CA PHE A 129 7.16 -3.61 11.43
C PHE A 129 8.29 -3.03 10.56
N ILE A 130 8.33 -3.37 9.27
CA ILE A 130 9.34 -2.86 8.35
C ILE A 130 9.25 -1.34 8.23
N LYS A 131 8.06 -0.76 8.01
CA LYS A 131 7.86 0.70 7.94
C LYS A 131 8.34 1.41 9.21
N SER A 132 8.10 0.81 10.38
CA SER A 132 8.62 1.36 11.63
C SER A 132 10.15 1.35 11.70
N ALA A 133 10.79 0.32 11.14
CA ALA A 133 12.24 0.22 11.08
C ALA A 133 12.85 1.21 10.08
N GLU A 134 12.30 1.30 8.85
CA GLU A 134 12.71 2.26 7.81
C GLU A 134 12.60 3.71 8.30
N SER A 135 11.46 4.06 8.88
CA SER A 135 11.21 5.41 9.42
C SER A 135 12.24 5.82 10.48
N LYS A 136 12.73 4.87 11.27
CA LYS A 136 13.77 5.11 12.30
C LYS A 136 15.18 5.13 11.72
N ALA A 137 15.45 4.31 10.72
CA ALA A 137 16.77 4.15 10.14
C ALA A 137 17.11 5.30 9.17
N CYS A 138 16.17 5.65 8.28
CA CYS A 138 16.37 6.69 7.28
C CYS A 138 15.04 7.35 6.89
N SER A 139 14.27 6.75 6.01
CA SER A 139 13.02 7.29 5.50
C SER A 139 12.15 6.15 4.95
N LEU A 140 10.82 6.26 5.07
CA LEU A 140 9.95 5.33 4.36
C LEU A 140 10.24 5.36 2.86
N ILE A 141 10.30 4.17 2.27
CA ILE A 141 10.37 4.04 0.80
C ILE A 141 8.99 4.06 0.12
N GLY A 142 7.92 3.96 0.90
CA GLY A 142 6.54 4.02 0.43
C GLY A 142 5.54 4.12 1.56
N ALA A 143 4.55 4.96 1.38
CA ALA A 143 3.42 5.12 2.29
C ALA A 143 2.38 3.98 2.10
N SER A 144 1.17 4.18 2.60
CA SER A 144 0.00 3.33 2.33
C SER A 144 -1.09 4.22 1.77
N GLY A 145 -1.62 3.90 0.61
CA GLY A 145 -2.58 4.72 -0.13
C GLY A 145 -3.82 5.15 0.65
N CYS A 146 -4.13 4.42 1.73
CA CYS A 146 -5.28 4.66 2.59
C CYS A 146 -5.09 5.76 3.65
N LEU A 147 -3.83 6.03 4.09
CA LEU A 147 -3.54 7.05 5.11
C LEU A 147 -2.11 7.56 5.01
N TYR A 148 -1.91 8.65 4.31
CA TYR A 148 -0.65 9.40 4.34
C TYR A 148 -0.91 10.88 4.09
N ALA A 149 -0.09 11.73 4.71
CA ALA A 149 -0.16 13.16 4.55
C ALA A 149 1.17 13.70 4.03
N VAL A 150 1.13 14.77 3.24
CA VAL A 150 2.29 15.37 2.57
C VAL A 150 2.26 16.88 2.74
N ARG A 151 3.42 17.52 2.95
CA ARG A 151 3.53 18.98 2.81
C ARG A 151 3.16 19.38 1.39
N LYS A 152 2.12 20.19 1.23
CA LYS A 152 1.67 20.62 -0.10
C LYS A 152 2.79 21.34 -0.89
N ALA A 153 3.58 22.16 -0.22
CA ALA A 153 4.69 22.88 -0.85
C ALA A 153 5.80 21.97 -1.40
N ALA A 154 5.93 20.73 -0.87
CA ALA A 154 6.90 19.74 -1.32
C ALA A 154 6.29 18.71 -2.30
N TYR A 155 4.98 18.72 -2.48
CA TYR A 155 4.31 17.80 -3.41
C TYR A 155 4.66 18.16 -4.84
N GLN A 156 5.15 17.20 -5.58
CA GLN A 156 5.41 17.32 -7.02
C GLN A 156 4.43 16.42 -7.79
N PRO A 157 3.79 16.93 -8.87
CA PRO A 157 2.94 16.10 -9.71
C PRO A 157 3.68 14.88 -10.25
N MET A 158 3.01 13.74 -10.19
CA MET A 158 3.54 12.45 -10.65
C MET A 158 2.90 12.07 -11.99
N TYR A 159 3.56 11.22 -12.77
CA TYR A 159 2.96 10.69 -14.00
C TYR A 159 1.75 9.79 -13.69
N ALA A 160 0.82 9.70 -14.62
CA ALA A 160 -0.51 9.10 -14.40
C ALA A 160 -0.48 7.63 -13.97
N GLU A 161 0.51 6.86 -14.46
CA GLU A 161 0.66 5.43 -14.16
C GLU A 161 1.39 5.16 -12.84
N ALA A 162 1.89 6.19 -12.15
CA ALA A 162 2.65 6.03 -10.93
C ALA A 162 1.82 5.40 -9.80
N CYS A 163 2.49 4.59 -8.97
CA CYS A 163 1.99 4.20 -7.67
C CYS A 163 2.21 5.36 -6.69
N SER A 164 1.23 6.25 -6.57
CA SER A 164 1.41 7.56 -5.93
C SER A 164 1.89 7.50 -4.48
N ASP A 165 1.41 6.53 -3.71
CA ASP A 165 1.81 6.32 -2.31
C ASP A 165 3.23 5.76 -2.17
N PHE A 166 3.73 5.08 -3.19
CA PHE A 166 5.12 4.65 -3.26
C PHE A 166 6.02 5.78 -3.78
N LEU A 167 5.69 6.36 -4.95
CA LEU A 167 6.56 7.31 -5.62
C LEU A 167 6.73 8.62 -4.83
N VAL A 168 5.73 9.06 -4.08
CA VAL A 168 5.80 10.30 -3.30
C VAL A 168 6.97 10.29 -2.31
N CYS A 169 7.26 9.16 -1.66
CA CYS A 169 8.38 9.06 -0.72
C CYS A 169 9.74 9.25 -1.43
N THR A 170 9.90 8.67 -2.62
CA THR A 170 11.10 8.85 -3.45
C THR A 170 11.25 10.31 -3.90
N MET A 171 10.16 10.96 -4.34
CA MET A 171 10.16 12.35 -4.78
C MET A 171 10.53 13.33 -3.66
N LEU A 172 10.04 13.07 -2.44
CA LEU A 172 10.38 13.86 -1.25
C LEU A 172 11.83 13.63 -0.82
N TYR A 173 12.31 12.40 -0.87
CA TYR A 173 13.70 12.10 -0.54
C TYR A 173 14.69 12.81 -1.47
N ARG A 174 14.37 12.93 -2.78
CA ARG A 174 15.14 13.73 -3.75
C ARG A 174 15.26 15.22 -3.35
N GLN A 175 14.27 15.73 -2.63
CA GLN A 175 14.25 17.12 -2.11
C GLN A 175 14.95 17.25 -0.76
N GLY A 176 15.56 16.18 -0.23
CA GLY A 176 16.19 16.16 1.09
C GLY A 176 15.19 16.03 2.25
N LEU A 177 13.94 15.70 1.97
CA LEU A 177 12.89 15.51 2.97
C LEU A 177 12.71 14.03 3.33
N ARG A 178 12.31 13.76 4.57
CA ARG A 178 12.05 12.42 5.06
C ARG A 178 10.57 12.09 5.00
N SER A 179 10.27 10.83 4.76
CA SER A 179 8.95 10.23 4.99
C SER A 179 9.00 9.39 6.26
N VAL A 180 8.07 9.61 7.19
CA VAL A 180 8.06 8.95 8.49
C VAL A 180 6.78 8.14 8.71
N PHE A 181 6.85 7.16 9.61
CA PHE A 181 5.73 6.31 9.96
C PHE A 181 5.23 6.62 11.37
N GLU A 182 3.93 6.95 11.48
CA GLU A 182 3.25 7.19 12.75
C GLU A 182 2.30 6.03 13.07
N PRO A 183 2.73 5.05 13.89
CA PRO A 183 1.94 3.85 14.15
C PRO A 183 0.70 4.07 15.00
N SER A 184 0.59 5.20 15.71
CA SER A 184 -0.57 5.55 16.52
C SER A 184 -1.71 6.17 15.70
N ALA A 185 -1.40 6.72 14.52
CA ALA A 185 -2.41 7.20 13.56
C ALA A 185 -2.98 6.01 12.79
N VAL A 186 -4.20 5.60 13.13
CA VAL A 186 -4.77 4.32 12.66
C VAL A 186 -5.91 4.56 11.67
N CYS A 187 -5.93 3.72 10.65
CA CYS A 187 -7.06 3.55 9.75
C CYS A 187 -7.42 2.08 9.56
N PHE A 188 -8.65 1.83 9.17
CA PHE A 188 -9.22 0.50 8.94
C PHE A 188 -9.67 0.36 7.49
N GLU A 189 -9.47 -0.82 6.93
CA GLU A 189 -9.95 -1.18 5.60
C GLU A 189 -10.35 -2.66 5.57
N ASP A 190 -11.40 -2.98 4.81
CA ASP A 190 -11.81 -4.37 4.64
C ASP A 190 -10.86 -5.08 3.67
N THR A 191 -10.60 -6.37 3.93
CA THR A 191 -9.74 -7.18 3.08
C THR A 191 -10.46 -7.64 1.81
N ASN A 192 -9.68 -7.94 0.77
CA ASN A 192 -10.22 -8.73 -0.34
C ASN A 192 -10.61 -10.13 0.15
N HIS A 193 -11.81 -10.56 -0.21
CA HIS A 193 -12.34 -11.85 0.23
C HIS A 193 -12.03 -13.00 -0.72
N ARG A 194 -11.69 -12.68 -1.99
CA ARG A 194 -11.41 -13.65 -3.04
C ARG A 194 -9.95 -13.61 -3.47
N PRO A 195 -9.30 -14.76 -3.66
CA PRO A 195 -7.91 -14.82 -4.15
C PRO A 195 -7.71 -14.09 -5.49
N SER A 196 -8.73 -14.12 -6.37
CA SER A 196 -8.70 -13.43 -7.68
C SER A 196 -8.61 -11.92 -7.56
N ASP A 197 -9.29 -11.34 -6.58
CA ASP A 197 -9.34 -9.88 -6.38
C ASP A 197 -8.04 -9.41 -5.75
N GLU A 198 -7.53 -10.16 -4.77
CA GLU A 198 -6.22 -9.96 -4.17
C GLU A 198 -5.10 -10.06 -5.23
N MET A 199 -5.15 -11.08 -6.10
CA MET A 199 -4.18 -11.25 -7.18
C MET A 199 -4.20 -10.06 -8.14
N ARG A 200 -5.37 -9.64 -8.62
CA ARG A 200 -5.51 -8.49 -9.55
C ARG A 200 -4.97 -7.20 -8.93
N MET A 201 -5.31 -6.95 -7.67
CA MET A 201 -4.82 -5.78 -6.95
C MET A 201 -3.29 -5.81 -6.87
N ARG A 202 -2.70 -6.94 -6.46
CA ARG A 202 -1.23 -7.07 -6.33
C ARG A 202 -0.51 -6.91 -7.66
N VAL A 203 -0.97 -7.60 -8.70
CA VAL A 203 -0.37 -7.47 -10.04
C VAL A 203 -0.36 -6.01 -10.47
N ARG A 204 -1.47 -5.29 -10.33
CA ARG A 204 -1.56 -3.86 -10.65
C ARG A 204 -0.53 -3.03 -9.88
N VAL A 205 -0.51 -3.17 -8.53
CA VAL A 205 0.38 -2.38 -7.68
C VAL A 205 1.85 -2.70 -7.97
N ILE A 206 2.19 -3.98 -8.18
CA ILE A 206 3.56 -4.39 -8.47
C ILE A 206 3.99 -3.87 -9.86
N SER A 207 3.14 -3.96 -10.88
CA SER A 207 3.44 -3.41 -12.23
C SER A 207 3.71 -1.91 -12.19
N GLN A 208 2.89 -1.16 -11.43
CA GLN A 208 3.13 0.27 -11.23
C GLN A 208 4.45 0.51 -10.49
N THR A 209 4.73 -0.25 -9.43
CA THR A 209 5.99 -0.12 -8.67
C THR A 209 7.21 -0.49 -9.53
N TYR A 210 7.12 -1.48 -10.43
CA TYR A 210 8.21 -1.78 -11.38
C TYR A 210 8.50 -0.58 -12.30
N THR A 211 7.46 0.05 -12.81
CA THR A 211 7.60 1.26 -13.63
C THR A 211 8.27 2.39 -12.85
N ASP A 212 7.84 2.60 -11.60
CA ASP A 212 8.41 3.62 -10.72
C ASP A 212 9.89 3.33 -10.40
N LEU A 213 10.24 2.09 -10.09
CA LEU A 213 11.62 1.67 -9.82
C LEU A 213 12.49 1.86 -11.05
N TRP A 214 11.99 1.50 -12.23
CA TRP A 214 12.74 1.66 -13.49
C TRP A 214 13.00 3.13 -13.83
N ARG A 215 11.97 3.97 -13.71
CA ARG A 215 12.08 5.41 -13.99
C ARG A 215 12.94 6.15 -12.95
N ASN A 216 13.15 5.56 -11.77
CA ASN A 216 13.94 6.13 -10.67
C ASN A 216 15.12 5.22 -10.28
N ILE A 217 15.72 4.54 -11.25
CA ILE A 217 16.80 3.57 -11.03
C ILE A 217 18.03 4.19 -10.36
N ASP A 218 18.26 5.49 -10.59
CA ASP A 218 19.33 6.28 -9.96
C ASP A 218 19.20 6.31 -8.43
N MET A 219 17.96 6.24 -7.89
CA MET A 219 17.70 6.19 -6.44
C MET A 219 18.16 4.89 -5.78
N MET A 220 18.45 3.86 -6.57
CA MET A 220 19.06 2.61 -6.10
C MET A 220 20.60 2.69 -6.00
N ASN A 221 21.20 3.81 -6.38
CA ASN A 221 22.63 4.02 -6.23
C ASN A 221 22.96 4.52 -4.81
N PRO A 222 23.64 3.71 -3.96
CA PRO A 222 23.96 4.11 -2.58
C PRO A 222 24.86 5.34 -2.51
N LEU A 223 25.64 5.64 -3.55
CA LEU A 223 26.47 6.84 -3.58
C LEU A 223 25.67 8.13 -3.77
N GLN A 224 24.44 8.04 -4.29
CA GLN A 224 23.54 9.18 -4.49
C GLN A 224 22.49 9.26 -3.39
N SER A 225 21.88 8.13 -3.02
CA SER A 225 20.73 8.07 -2.12
C SER A 225 21.07 7.47 -0.75
N GLY A 226 22.34 7.16 -0.50
CA GLY A 226 22.79 6.67 0.81
C GLY A 226 22.02 5.42 1.24
N PHE A 227 21.58 5.41 2.51
CA PHE A 227 20.88 4.27 3.09
C PHE A 227 19.47 4.04 2.50
N PHE A 228 18.83 5.07 1.98
CA PHE A 228 17.55 4.94 1.26
C PHE A 228 17.63 3.95 0.09
N ALA A 229 18.75 3.95 -0.66
CA ALA A 229 18.97 2.97 -1.72
C ALA A 229 18.99 1.53 -1.19
N VAL A 230 19.60 1.30 -0.01
CA VAL A 230 19.62 -0.03 0.64
C VAL A 230 18.21 -0.45 1.04
N GLU A 231 17.42 0.45 1.63
CA GLU A 231 16.02 0.20 1.98
C GLU A 231 15.19 -0.12 0.73
N LEU A 232 15.35 0.67 -0.34
CA LEU A 232 14.63 0.49 -1.62
C LEU A 232 14.96 -0.86 -2.26
N ILE A 233 16.24 -1.23 -2.33
CA ILE A 233 16.68 -2.50 -2.90
C ILE A 233 16.19 -3.68 -2.04
N SER A 234 16.39 -3.63 -0.72
CA SER A 234 16.06 -4.75 0.18
C SER A 234 14.56 -4.98 0.27
N HIS A 235 13.77 -3.90 0.40
CA HIS A 235 12.33 -4.00 0.65
C HIS A 235 11.50 -4.15 -0.63
N LYS A 236 11.96 -3.65 -1.77
CA LYS A 236 11.21 -3.75 -3.04
C LYS A 236 11.89 -4.66 -4.04
N VAL A 237 13.12 -4.37 -4.45
CA VAL A 237 13.78 -5.11 -5.53
C VAL A 237 13.99 -6.58 -5.15
N LEU A 238 14.60 -6.86 -4.00
CA LEU A 238 14.83 -8.24 -3.55
C LEU A 238 13.53 -8.98 -3.29
N ARG A 239 12.52 -8.32 -2.73
CA ARG A 239 11.20 -8.92 -2.53
C ARG A 239 10.56 -9.38 -3.84
N TYR A 240 10.63 -8.56 -4.87
CA TYR A 240 10.08 -8.91 -6.18
C TYR A 240 10.95 -9.92 -6.95
N ALA A 241 12.23 -10.03 -6.58
CA ALA A 241 13.13 -11.06 -7.11
C ALA A 241 12.96 -12.44 -6.44
N VAL A 242 12.25 -12.54 -5.30
CA VAL A 242 12.04 -13.81 -4.56
C VAL A 242 11.56 -14.96 -5.46
N PRO A 243 10.60 -14.79 -6.38
CA PRO A 243 10.17 -15.87 -7.26
C PRO A 243 11.31 -16.46 -8.10
N LEU A 244 12.20 -15.61 -8.63
CA LEU A 244 13.37 -16.04 -9.41
C LEU A 244 14.36 -16.80 -8.52
N LEU A 245 14.59 -16.32 -7.30
CA LEU A 245 15.46 -16.99 -6.32
C LEU A 245 14.89 -18.34 -5.89
N LEU A 246 13.58 -18.45 -5.68
CA LEU A 246 12.90 -19.70 -5.35
C LEU A 246 12.97 -20.70 -6.50
N PHE A 247 12.88 -20.24 -7.74
CA PHE A 247 13.03 -21.07 -8.94
C PHE A 247 14.48 -21.57 -9.08
N ALA A 248 15.47 -20.70 -8.91
CA ALA A 248 16.87 -21.07 -8.91
C ALA A 248 17.19 -22.08 -7.80
N LEU A 249 16.65 -21.86 -6.60
CA LEU A 249 16.76 -22.78 -5.46
C LEU A 249 16.17 -24.16 -5.80
N LEU A 250 14.99 -24.20 -6.42
CA LEU A 250 14.36 -25.46 -6.83
C LEU A 250 15.22 -26.24 -7.81
N ILE A 251 15.74 -25.58 -8.84
CA ILE A 251 16.64 -26.21 -9.84
C ILE A 251 17.89 -26.73 -9.13
N SER A 252 18.54 -25.90 -8.32
CA SER A 252 19.75 -26.29 -7.59
C SER A 252 19.51 -27.51 -6.69
N ASN A 253 18.40 -27.54 -5.97
CA ASN A 253 18.04 -28.67 -5.11
C ASN A 253 17.78 -29.96 -5.91
N ILE A 254 17.14 -29.87 -7.09
CA ILE A 254 16.92 -31.02 -7.98
C ILE A 254 18.26 -31.59 -8.46
N LEU A 255 19.20 -30.74 -8.88
CA LEU A 255 20.50 -31.16 -9.37
C LEU A 255 21.36 -31.81 -8.25
N LEU A 256 21.31 -31.23 -7.05
CA LEU A 256 22.15 -31.64 -5.93
C LEU A 256 21.50 -32.72 -5.04
N ALA A 257 20.23 -33.06 -5.25
CA ALA A 257 19.52 -34.05 -4.43
C ALA A 257 20.15 -35.43 -4.46
N ARG A 258 20.84 -35.79 -5.55
CA ARG A 258 21.58 -37.07 -5.67
C ARG A 258 22.94 -37.04 -5.01
N GLU A 259 23.52 -35.91 -4.75
CA GLU A 259 24.85 -35.71 -4.21
C GLU A 259 24.81 -35.68 -2.67
N SER A 260 23.70 -35.27 -2.05
CA SER A 260 23.59 -35.13 -0.61
C SER A 260 22.16 -35.27 -0.09
N VAL A 261 22.01 -35.99 1.01
CA VAL A 261 20.75 -36.16 1.75
C VAL A 261 20.18 -34.78 2.20
N VAL A 262 21.03 -33.81 2.51
CA VAL A 262 20.62 -32.48 2.92
C VAL A 262 19.80 -31.78 1.80
N PHE A 263 20.30 -31.82 0.56
CA PHE A 263 19.59 -31.23 -0.58
C PHE A 263 18.28 -31.98 -0.91
N SER A 264 18.27 -33.32 -0.71
CA SER A 264 17.04 -34.10 -0.85
C SER A 264 15.97 -33.68 0.17
N ILE A 265 16.36 -33.43 1.44
CA ILE A 265 15.46 -32.97 2.49
C ILE A 265 14.93 -31.55 2.17
N ILE A 266 15.80 -30.64 1.74
CA ILE A 266 15.42 -29.28 1.37
C ILE A 266 14.45 -29.30 0.18
N LEU A 267 14.72 -30.12 -0.85
CA LEU A 267 13.83 -30.30 -2.00
C LEU A 267 12.45 -30.83 -1.55
N ALA A 268 12.44 -31.87 -0.71
CA ALA A 268 11.19 -32.43 -0.18
C ALA A 268 10.38 -31.38 0.61
N ALA A 269 11.04 -30.59 1.45
CA ALA A 269 10.41 -29.51 2.21
C ALA A 269 9.84 -28.41 1.28
N GLN A 270 10.59 -28.02 0.24
CA GLN A 270 10.15 -27.01 -0.74
C GLN A 270 8.94 -27.51 -1.54
N VAL A 271 8.96 -28.75 -2.04
CA VAL A 271 7.85 -29.36 -2.76
C VAL A 271 6.63 -29.49 -1.85
N PHE A 272 6.83 -29.96 -0.62
CA PHE A 272 5.74 -30.07 0.37
C PHE A 272 5.08 -28.71 0.65
N PHE A 273 5.87 -27.65 0.79
CA PHE A 273 5.35 -26.29 0.96
C PHE A 273 4.45 -25.86 -0.22
N TYR A 274 4.86 -26.16 -1.45
CA TYR A 274 4.04 -25.83 -2.63
C TYR A 274 2.77 -26.69 -2.71
N LEU A 275 2.84 -27.96 -2.30
CA LEU A 275 1.65 -28.81 -2.21
C LEU A 275 0.67 -28.31 -1.15
N LEU A 276 1.14 -27.79 -0.02
CA LEU A 276 0.29 -27.13 0.99
C LEU A 276 -0.40 -25.88 0.41
N ALA A 277 0.31 -25.08 -0.37
CA ALA A 277 -0.27 -23.90 -1.01
C ALA A 277 -1.36 -24.30 -2.02
N LEU A 278 -1.11 -25.32 -2.84
CA LEU A 278 -2.09 -25.87 -3.78
C LEU A 278 -3.31 -26.43 -3.05
N ALA A 279 -3.09 -27.21 -1.99
CA ALA A 279 -4.19 -27.73 -1.16
C ALA A 279 -5.02 -26.61 -0.55
N GLY A 280 -4.37 -25.56 -0.05
CA GLY A 280 -5.06 -24.36 0.45
C GLY A 280 -5.96 -23.70 -0.61
N TRP A 281 -5.44 -23.55 -1.81
CA TRP A 281 -6.20 -22.97 -2.93
C TRP A 281 -7.40 -23.84 -3.35
N VAL A 282 -7.23 -25.15 -3.44
CA VAL A 282 -8.30 -26.10 -3.79
C VAL A 282 -9.39 -26.12 -2.71
N LEU A 283 -8.98 -26.27 -1.44
CA LEU A 283 -9.91 -26.34 -0.32
C LEU A 283 -10.71 -25.05 -0.14
N GLU A 284 -10.10 -23.89 -0.35
CA GLU A 284 -10.81 -22.61 -0.27
C GLU A 284 -11.91 -22.49 -1.34
N ARG A 285 -11.70 -23.06 -2.53
CA ARG A 285 -12.73 -23.11 -3.60
C ARG A 285 -13.98 -23.92 -3.23
N ILE A 286 -13.81 -24.94 -2.39
CA ILE A 286 -14.92 -25.78 -1.90
C ILE A 286 -15.42 -25.32 -0.50
N GLY A 287 -15.01 -24.15 -0.04
CA GLY A 287 -15.46 -23.54 1.21
C GLY A 287 -14.78 -24.05 2.48
N VAL A 288 -13.79 -24.93 2.37
CA VAL A 288 -13.03 -25.45 3.52
C VAL A 288 -11.84 -24.54 3.81
N ARG A 289 -11.74 -24.03 5.05
CA ARG A 289 -10.73 -23.06 5.48
C ARG A 289 -9.88 -23.61 6.63
N LEU A 290 -8.62 -23.94 6.35
CA LEU A 290 -7.67 -24.47 7.32
C LEU A 290 -6.60 -23.43 7.63
N LYS A 291 -6.45 -23.06 8.90
CA LYS A 291 -5.56 -21.96 9.34
C LYS A 291 -4.09 -22.17 8.96
N PHE A 292 -3.58 -23.39 9.00
CA PHE A 292 -2.18 -23.69 8.72
C PHE A 292 -1.84 -23.56 7.21
N LEU A 293 -2.84 -23.57 6.32
CA LEU A 293 -2.65 -23.37 4.88
C LEU A 293 -2.62 -21.89 4.46
N VAL A 294 -2.95 -20.97 5.36
CA VAL A 294 -3.00 -19.52 5.07
C VAL A 294 -1.63 -19.01 4.62
N ILE A 295 -0.57 -19.35 5.37
CA ILE A 295 0.78 -18.85 5.09
C ILE A 295 1.32 -19.38 3.75
N PRO A 296 1.34 -20.71 3.47
CA PRO A 296 1.78 -21.21 2.17
C PRO A 296 0.98 -20.65 1.00
N LEU A 297 -0.34 -20.61 1.11
CA LEU A 297 -1.21 -20.08 0.05
C LEU A 297 -0.89 -18.62 -0.26
N TYR A 298 -0.88 -17.78 0.77
CA TYR A 298 -0.67 -16.35 0.59
C TYR A 298 0.75 -16.01 0.10
N PHE A 299 1.75 -16.74 0.60
CA PHE A 299 3.13 -16.61 0.14
C PHE A 299 3.26 -16.91 -1.37
N VAL A 300 2.70 -18.04 -1.82
CA VAL A 300 2.75 -18.41 -3.25
C VAL A 300 1.95 -17.42 -4.10
N LEU A 301 0.77 -16.99 -3.63
CA LEU A 301 -0.06 -16.00 -4.33
C LEU A 301 0.70 -14.67 -4.51
N ALA A 302 1.33 -14.16 -3.44
CA ALA A 302 2.08 -12.91 -3.48
C ALA A 302 3.29 -12.98 -4.43
N ASN A 303 4.01 -14.10 -4.42
CA ASN A 303 5.15 -14.32 -5.32
C ASN A 303 4.72 -14.52 -6.77
N LEU A 304 3.61 -15.23 -7.02
CA LEU A 304 3.07 -15.40 -8.35
C LEU A 304 2.62 -14.05 -8.95
N ALA A 305 2.04 -13.17 -8.14
CA ALA A 305 1.70 -11.82 -8.57
C ALA A 305 2.93 -11.02 -9.05
N SER A 306 4.10 -11.23 -8.44
CA SER A 306 5.35 -10.58 -8.85
C SER A 306 5.89 -11.11 -10.19
N VAL A 307 5.56 -12.34 -10.56
CA VAL A 307 5.95 -12.92 -11.86
C VAL A 307 5.03 -12.46 -12.98
N ILE A 308 3.74 -12.25 -12.66
CA ILE A 308 2.72 -11.85 -13.64
C ILE A 308 2.79 -10.35 -13.95
N ALA A 309 3.22 -9.58 -12.98
CA ALA A 309 3.37 -8.12 -13.10
C ALA A 309 4.48 -7.70 -14.06
#